data_83fea58786fe5bd94507322e8e769eda
#
_entry.id   83fea58786fe5bd94507322e8e769eda
#
_cell.length_a   1.000
_cell.length_b   1.000
_cell.length_c   1.000
_cell.angle_alpha   90.00
_cell.angle_beta   90.00
_cell.angle_gamma   90.00
#
_symmetry.space_group_name_H-M   'P 1'
#
loop_
_entity.id
_entity.type
_entity.pdbx_description
1 polymer ?
#
loop_
_entity_poly.entity_id
_entity_poly.type
_entity_poly.pdbx_seq_one_letter_code
_entity_poly.pdbx_strand_id
1 'polypeptide(L)'
;MKVIVTGSLGNISKVLVIRLIKQGHQVTVVSSSVARKAEIEQLGAKAAIGEIEDGKFLTEVFQGHDAAYCMIPPFNFFGDRNLDYREKTRKISTNYVHAIQKAGMKKVVHLSSVGAEKQIGVGVLVFHYIAENIFKELPKDVSVTHLRPASFDYNLYAFMDMVKGKGFLEGIIGKLLYMKHYGFKGIIKGYSGIILSNYGATDKIAWVSPFDIASAIAEEINDQYVGKKIRYVASEELTCQEIATILGNAVGKPYLKWVLISDAQMKNAFIKIGASEKIADEFTEMNVGMHNGSLFEDYFKNRPSILGSVKINDFAKEFALKYKEQ
;
A
#
# COMPACT_ATOMS: atom_id res chain seq x y z
N MET A 1 -25.99 -7.14 4.08
CA MET A 1 -25.46 -7.85 2.90
C MET A 1 -24.49 -8.93 3.33
N LYS A 2 -24.29 -9.94 2.49
CA LYS A 2 -23.19 -10.91 2.61
C LYS A 2 -22.01 -10.39 1.81
N VAL A 3 -20.87 -10.19 2.45
CA VAL A 3 -19.70 -9.53 1.87
C VAL A 3 -18.48 -10.44 1.92
N ILE A 4 -17.81 -10.63 0.78
CA ILE A 4 -16.48 -11.25 0.71
C ILE A 4 -15.41 -10.18 0.96
N VAL A 5 -14.45 -10.50 1.83
CA VAL A 5 -13.25 -9.69 2.04
C VAL A 5 -12.02 -10.55 1.74
N THR A 6 -11.25 -10.18 0.72
CA THR A 6 -9.97 -10.82 0.41
C THR A 6 -8.82 -10.15 1.14
N GLY A 7 -7.63 -10.79 1.14
CA GLY A 7 -6.44 -10.23 1.82
C GLY A 7 -6.32 -10.60 3.29
N SER A 8 -7.03 -11.67 3.72
CA SER A 8 -6.94 -12.21 5.09
C SER A 8 -7.23 -11.14 6.16
N LEU A 9 -6.43 -11.08 7.21
CA LEU A 9 -6.47 -10.04 8.25
C LEU A 9 -5.24 -9.10 8.12
N GLY A 10 -4.95 -8.66 6.89
CA GLY A 10 -3.94 -7.63 6.63
C GLY A 10 -4.33 -6.25 7.17
N ASN A 11 -3.43 -5.27 7.02
CA ASN A 11 -3.58 -3.94 7.61
C ASN A 11 -4.92 -3.25 7.27
N ILE A 12 -5.40 -3.40 6.05
CA ILE A 12 -6.68 -2.81 5.60
C ILE A 12 -7.83 -3.77 5.93
N SER A 13 -7.69 -5.05 5.56
CA SER A 13 -8.78 -6.02 5.63
C SER A 13 -9.27 -6.27 7.05
N LYS A 14 -8.38 -6.32 8.06
CA LYS A 14 -8.78 -6.49 9.47
C LYS A 14 -9.68 -5.34 9.95
N VAL A 15 -9.30 -4.12 9.64
CA VAL A 15 -10.09 -2.91 9.98
C VAL A 15 -11.43 -2.92 9.26
N LEU A 16 -11.42 -3.28 7.96
CA LEU A 16 -12.62 -3.39 7.14
C LEU A 16 -13.59 -4.44 7.68
N VAL A 17 -13.12 -5.64 8.02
CA VAL A 17 -13.93 -6.73 8.59
C VAL A 17 -14.65 -6.27 9.85
N ILE A 18 -13.91 -5.67 10.79
CA ILE A 18 -14.49 -5.16 12.05
C ILE A 18 -15.58 -4.12 11.76
N ARG A 19 -15.33 -3.21 10.81
CA ARG A 19 -16.25 -2.14 10.44
C ARG A 19 -17.52 -2.70 9.79
N LEU A 20 -17.40 -3.62 8.84
CA LEU A 20 -18.53 -4.22 8.14
C LEU A 20 -19.42 -5.02 9.10
N ILE A 21 -18.83 -5.78 10.02
CA ILE A 21 -19.58 -6.52 11.06
C ILE A 21 -20.35 -5.54 11.95
N LYS A 22 -19.72 -4.44 12.40
CA LYS A 22 -20.42 -3.40 13.19
C LYS A 22 -21.56 -2.73 12.43
N GLN A 23 -21.51 -2.71 11.09
CA GLN A 23 -22.58 -2.21 10.23
C GLN A 23 -23.66 -3.27 9.93
N GLY A 24 -23.59 -4.46 10.54
CA GLY A 24 -24.58 -5.52 10.39
C GLY A 24 -24.43 -6.39 9.13
N HIS A 25 -23.26 -6.34 8.46
CA HIS A 25 -22.97 -7.24 7.35
C HIS A 25 -22.54 -8.63 7.83
N GLN A 26 -22.88 -9.67 7.06
CA GLN A 26 -22.31 -11.00 7.20
C GLN A 26 -21.03 -11.07 6.37
N VAL A 27 -19.89 -11.20 7.02
CA VAL A 27 -18.59 -11.12 6.37
C VAL A 27 -17.96 -12.50 6.24
N THR A 28 -17.49 -12.84 5.04
CA THR A 28 -16.62 -14.00 4.79
C THR A 28 -15.23 -13.50 4.39
N VAL A 29 -14.21 -13.94 5.13
CA VAL A 29 -12.80 -13.56 4.88
C VAL A 29 -12.08 -14.68 4.17
N VAL A 30 -11.49 -14.38 3.01
CA VAL A 30 -10.62 -15.29 2.26
C VAL A 30 -9.19 -15.17 2.78
N SER A 31 -8.61 -16.31 3.16
CA SER A 31 -7.22 -16.39 3.67
C SER A 31 -6.57 -17.69 3.22
N SER A 32 -5.31 -17.63 2.79
CA SER A 32 -4.51 -18.84 2.52
C SER A 32 -3.97 -19.51 3.79
N SER A 33 -3.98 -18.79 4.91
CA SER A 33 -3.44 -19.29 6.18
C SER A 33 -4.50 -19.92 7.06
N VAL A 34 -4.39 -21.25 7.27
CA VAL A 34 -5.23 -21.99 8.23
C VAL A 34 -5.11 -21.42 9.65
N ALA A 35 -3.91 -20.94 10.03
CA ALA A 35 -3.66 -20.34 11.35
C ALA A 35 -4.50 -19.08 11.62
N ARG A 36 -4.98 -18.40 10.58
CA ARG A 36 -5.83 -17.21 10.72
C ARG A 36 -7.32 -17.55 10.96
N LYS A 37 -7.73 -18.82 10.80
CA LYS A 37 -9.13 -19.23 10.92
C LYS A 37 -9.74 -18.80 12.25
N ALA A 38 -9.11 -19.16 13.36
CA ALA A 38 -9.62 -18.85 14.69
C ALA A 38 -9.74 -17.34 14.93
N GLU A 39 -8.74 -16.54 14.50
CA GLU A 39 -8.77 -15.06 14.64
C GLU A 39 -9.91 -14.46 13.80
N ILE A 40 -10.14 -14.96 12.57
CA ILE A 40 -11.25 -14.51 11.72
C ILE A 40 -12.58 -14.78 12.39
N GLU A 41 -12.78 -16.00 12.91
CA GLU A 41 -14.03 -16.42 13.55
C GLU A 41 -14.28 -15.66 14.87
N GLN A 42 -13.24 -15.35 15.63
CA GLN A 42 -13.32 -14.52 16.84
C GLN A 42 -13.79 -13.09 16.55
N LEU A 43 -13.49 -12.55 15.36
CA LEU A 43 -14.02 -11.26 14.93
C LEU A 43 -15.51 -11.29 14.56
N GLY A 44 -16.12 -12.50 14.48
CA GLY A 44 -17.50 -12.68 14.04
C GLY A 44 -17.67 -12.85 12.53
N ALA A 45 -16.59 -13.08 11.80
CA ALA A 45 -16.60 -13.37 10.36
C ALA A 45 -16.50 -14.87 10.10
N LYS A 46 -16.96 -15.32 8.92
CA LYS A 46 -16.71 -16.68 8.42
C LYS A 46 -15.34 -16.74 7.75
N ALA A 47 -14.56 -17.77 8.07
CA ALA A 47 -13.29 -18.02 7.40
C ALA A 47 -13.49 -18.92 6.17
N ALA A 48 -12.97 -18.50 5.01
CA ALA A 48 -12.81 -19.30 3.81
C ALA A 48 -11.32 -19.50 3.54
N ILE A 49 -10.82 -20.71 3.80
CA ILE A 49 -9.37 -21.00 3.73
C ILE A 49 -9.05 -21.61 2.37
N GLY A 50 -8.21 -20.92 1.60
CA GLY A 50 -7.75 -21.33 0.26
C GLY A 50 -7.04 -20.19 -0.45
N GLU A 51 -6.48 -20.52 -1.62
CA GLU A 51 -5.66 -19.60 -2.40
C GLU A 51 -6.50 -18.81 -3.42
N ILE A 52 -6.26 -17.51 -3.53
CA ILE A 52 -6.93 -16.67 -4.53
C ILE A 52 -6.49 -16.98 -5.96
N GLU A 53 -5.38 -17.69 -6.13
CA GLU A 53 -4.94 -18.22 -7.41
C GLU A 53 -5.69 -19.47 -7.85
N ASP A 54 -6.48 -20.09 -6.97
CA ASP A 54 -7.41 -21.17 -7.28
C ASP A 54 -8.78 -20.61 -7.69
N GLY A 55 -9.02 -20.55 -8.99
CA GLY A 55 -10.26 -20.02 -9.55
C GLY A 55 -11.50 -20.85 -9.19
N LYS A 56 -11.37 -22.18 -8.97
CA LYS A 56 -12.46 -23.04 -8.54
C LYS A 56 -12.87 -22.70 -7.11
N PHE A 57 -11.91 -22.64 -6.20
CA PHE A 57 -12.13 -22.23 -4.82
C PHE A 57 -12.82 -20.86 -4.73
N LEU A 58 -12.28 -19.84 -5.45
CA LEU A 58 -12.90 -18.52 -5.45
C LEU A 58 -14.34 -18.54 -5.97
N THR A 59 -14.60 -19.29 -7.06
CA THR A 59 -15.94 -19.40 -7.63
C THR A 59 -16.93 -19.99 -6.63
N GLU A 60 -16.52 -21.01 -5.87
CA GLU A 60 -17.36 -21.63 -4.84
C GLU A 60 -17.61 -20.66 -3.67
N VAL A 61 -16.56 -19.98 -3.19
CA VAL A 61 -16.66 -19.06 -2.05
C VAL A 61 -17.50 -17.82 -2.37
N PHE A 62 -17.48 -17.32 -3.60
CA PHE A 62 -18.23 -16.13 -4.01
C PHE A 62 -19.73 -16.38 -4.14
N GLN A 63 -20.19 -17.66 -4.29
CA GLN A 63 -21.59 -17.99 -4.43
C GLN A 63 -22.43 -17.49 -3.23
N GLY A 64 -23.57 -16.87 -3.54
CA GLY A 64 -24.53 -16.41 -2.55
C GLY A 64 -24.08 -15.19 -1.75
N HIS A 65 -23.05 -14.46 -2.20
CA HIS A 65 -22.64 -13.17 -1.63
C HIS A 65 -23.09 -12.00 -2.51
N ASP A 66 -23.35 -10.87 -1.87
CA ASP A 66 -23.91 -9.67 -2.51
C ASP A 66 -22.80 -8.74 -3.04
N ALA A 67 -21.67 -8.66 -2.31
CA ALA A 67 -20.58 -7.76 -2.61
C ALA A 67 -19.21 -8.37 -2.29
N ALA A 68 -18.17 -7.90 -2.97
CA ALA A 68 -16.78 -8.28 -2.68
C ALA A 68 -15.84 -7.07 -2.59
N TYR A 69 -14.93 -7.15 -1.64
CA TYR A 69 -13.68 -6.41 -1.64
C TYR A 69 -12.57 -7.31 -2.18
N CYS A 70 -11.99 -6.91 -3.31
CA CYS A 70 -10.94 -7.65 -4.01
C CYS A 70 -9.61 -6.88 -3.98
N MET A 71 -8.52 -7.56 -3.62
CA MET A 71 -7.19 -6.98 -3.63
C MET A 71 -6.15 -7.95 -4.18
N ILE A 72 -5.10 -7.41 -4.79
CA ILE A 72 -3.91 -8.19 -5.14
C ILE A 72 -3.00 -8.21 -3.91
N PRO A 73 -2.59 -9.40 -3.42
CA PRO A 73 -1.72 -9.49 -2.25
C PRO A 73 -0.32 -8.94 -2.56
N PRO A 74 0.42 -8.49 -1.53
CA PRO A 74 1.79 -8.05 -1.70
C PRO A 74 2.66 -9.16 -2.31
N PHE A 75 3.47 -8.79 -3.30
CA PHE A 75 4.43 -9.69 -3.90
C PHE A 75 5.76 -9.70 -3.13
N ASN A 76 6.43 -10.85 -3.11
CA ASN A 76 7.76 -10.98 -2.51
C ASN A 76 8.86 -10.52 -3.47
N PHE A 77 8.89 -9.23 -3.80
CA PHE A 77 9.80 -8.62 -4.76
C PHE A 77 11.29 -8.79 -4.41
N PHE A 78 11.62 -8.93 -3.14
CA PHE A 78 13.00 -9.00 -2.65
C PHE A 78 13.43 -10.43 -2.28
N GLY A 79 12.50 -11.38 -2.17
CA GLY A 79 12.78 -12.75 -1.81
C GLY A 79 12.64 -13.75 -2.97
N ASP A 80 11.93 -13.39 -4.04
CA ASP A 80 11.70 -14.24 -5.20
C ASP A 80 12.25 -13.58 -6.48
N ARG A 81 13.44 -13.97 -6.90
CA ARG A 81 14.10 -13.42 -8.10
C ARG A 81 13.43 -13.82 -9.42
N ASN A 82 12.63 -14.91 -9.40
CA ASN A 82 11.92 -15.42 -10.59
C ASN A 82 10.46 -14.98 -10.63
N LEU A 83 10.06 -14.05 -9.77
CA LEU A 83 8.70 -13.59 -9.64
C LEU A 83 8.19 -12.93 -10.93
N ASP A 84 7.23 -13.57 -11.60
CA ASP A 84 6.40 -12.91 -12.60
C ASP A 84 5.12 -12.36 -11.95
N TYR A 85 5.26 -11.21 -11.29
CA TYR A 85 4.15 -10.56 -10.61
C TYR A 85 3.06 -10.07 -11.59
N ARG A 86 3.41 -9.79 -12.84
CA ARG A 86 2.45 -9.38 -13.88
C ARG A 86 1.56 -10.53 -14.28
N GLU A 87 2.12 -11.71 -14.49
CA GLU A 87 1.33 -12.91 -14.78
C GLU A 87 0.49 -13.36 -13.59
N LYS A 88 1.05 -13.32 -12.39
CA LYS A 88 0.27 -13.58 -11.15
C LYS A 88 -0.90 -12.60 -11.02
N THR A 89 -0.69 -11.33 -11.33
CA THR A 89 -1.77 -10.32 -11.33
C THR A 89 -2.85 -10.66 -12.34
N ARG A 90 -2.49 -11.04 -13.57
CA ARG A 90 -3.47 -11.46 -14.58
C ARG A 90 -4.28 -12.64 -14.09
N LYS A 91 -3.63 -13.67 -13.60
CA LYS A 91 -4.29 -14.88 -13.07
C LYS A 91 -5.27 -14.54 -11.96
N ILE A 92 -4.84 -13.81 -10.93
CA ILE A 92 -5.67 -13.44 -9.79
C ILE A 92 -6.86 -12.57 -10.23
N SER A 93 -6.63 -11.57 -11.07
CA SER A 93 -7.69 -10.67 -11.54
C SER A 93 -8.70 -11.38 -12.42
N THR A 94 -8.26 -12.30 -13.28
CA THR A 94 -9.15 -13.15 -14.11
C THR A 94 -9.98 -14.08 -13.23
N ASN A 95 -9.39 -14.68 -12.19
CA ASN A 95 -10.12 -15.50 -11.23
C ASN A 95 -11.20 -14.69 -10.50
N TYR A 96 -10.91 -13.46 -10.09
CA TYR A 96 -11.91 -12.58 -9.48
C TYR A 96 -13.06 -12.28 -10.45
N VAL A 97 -12.75 -11.86 -11.67
CA VAL A 97 -13.77 -11.54 -12.69
C VAL A 97 -14.66 -12.76 -12.95
N HIS A 98 -14.06 -13.94 -13.12
CA HIS A 98 -14.81 -15.19 -13.31
C HIS A 98 -15.71 -15.54 -12.11
N ALA A 99 -15.18 -15.47 -10.89
CA ALA A 99 -15.95 -15.77 -9.67
C ALA A 99 -17.12 -14.79 -9.48
N ILE A 100 -16.90 -13.49 -9.72
CA ILE A 100 -17.92 -12.44 -9.65
C ILE A 100 -19.05 -12.73 -10.66
N GLN A 101 -18.70 -13.01 -11.92
CA GLN A 101 -19.67 -13.31 -12.97
C GLN A 101 -20.47 -14.58 -12.66
N LYS A 102 -19.81 -15.66 -12.23
CA LYS A 102 -20.47 -16.94 -11.90
C LYS A 102 -21.38 -16.83 -10.68
N ALA A 103 -21.02 -16.01 -9.70
CA ALA A 103 -21.84 -15.74 -8.54
C ALA A 103 -23.02 -14.78 -8.83
N GLY A 104 -23.06 -14.15 -10.00
CA GLY A 104 -24.05 -13.11 -10.31
C GLY A 104 -23.94 -11.86 -9.42
N MET A 105 -22.76 -11.65 -8.82
CA MET A 105 -22.51 -10.57 -7.89
C MET A 105 -22.64 -9.20 -8.57
N LYS A 106 -23.22 -8.21 -7.87
CA LYS A 106 -23.53 -6.91 -8.44
C LYS A 106 -22.67 -5.77 -7.91
N LYS A 107 -21.84 -6.00 -6.89
CA LYS A 107 -21.03 -4.95 -6.28
C LYS A 107 -19.62 -5.41 -5.96
N VAL A 108 -18.63 -4.64 -6.42
CA VAL A 108 -17.21 -4.92 -6.21
C VAL A 108 -16.49 -3.64 -5.86
N VAL A 109 -15.68 -3.69 -4.80
CA VAL A 109 -14.67 -2.68 -4.50
C VAL A 109 -13.30 -3.31 -4.70
N HIS A 110 -12.56 -2.83 -5.70
CA HIS A 110 -11.22 -3.29 -6.03
C HIS A 110 -10.17 -2.33 -5.47
N LEU A 111 -9.26 -2.83 -4.64
CA LEU A 111 -8.11 -2.07 -4.16
C LEU A 111 -7.09 -1.91 -5.28
N SER A 112 -7.04 -0.74 -5.84
CA SER A 112 -6.08 -0.30 -6.84
C SER A 112 -5.00 0.61 -6.22
N SER A 113 -4.48 1.59 -6.94
CA SER A 113 -3.45 2.52 -6.49
C SER A 113 -3.50 3.82 -7.30
N VAL A 114 -2.91 4.89 -6.76
CA VAL A 114 -2.44 6.00 -7.59
C VAL A 114 -1.54 5.47 -8.70
N GLY A 115 -1.54 6.12 -9.87
CA GLY A 115 -0.78 5.70 -11.04
C GLY A 115 -1.39 4.53 -11.83
N ALA A 116 -2.51 3.93 -11.39
CA ALA A 116 -3.13 2.80 -12.08
C ALA A 116 -3.71 3.14 -13.47
N GLU A 117 -3.82 4.40 -13.83
CA GLU A 117 -4.19 4.85 -15.19
C GLU A 117 -3.03 4.70 -16.19
N LYS A 118 -1.79 4.48 -15.73
CA LYS A 118 -0.57 4.47 -16.55
C LYS A 118 0.00 3.07 -16.70
N GLN A 119 0.47 2.77 -17.91
CA GLN A 119 1.19 1.53 -18.22
C GLN A 119 2.71 1.69 -18.07
N ILE A 120 3.22 2.93 -18.12
CA ILE A 120 4.66 3.27 -18.14
C ILE A 120 4.89 4.39 -17.13
N GLY A 121 6.08 4.46 -16.56
CA GLY A 121 6.47 5.50 -15.60
C GLY A 121 5.93 5.27 -14.18
N VAL A 122 5.42 4.09 -13.88
CA VAL A 122 4.86 3.69 -12.58
C VAL A 122 5.60 2.51 -11.95
N GLY A 123 6.58 1.98 -12.65
CA GLY A 123 7.39 0.85 -12.21
C GLY A 123 6.56 -0.35 -11.78
N VAL A 124 6.87 -0.87 -10.59
CA VAL A 124 6.17 -2.06 -10.05
C VAL A 124 4.66 -1.87 -9.93
N LEU A 125 4.14 -0.63 -9.80
CA LEU A 125 2.71 -0.37 -9.67
C LEU A 125 1.90 -0.67 -10.93
N VAL A 126 2.55 -0.99 -12.06
CA VAL A 126 1.89 -1.38 -13.31
C VAL A 126 0.92 -2.55 -13.14
N PHE A 127 1.07 -3.36 -12.09
CA PHE A 127 0.13 -4.45 -11.83
C PHE A 127 -1.29 -3.94 -11.53
N HIS A 128 -1.44 -2.74 -10.97
CA HIS A 128 -2.75 -2.13 -10.76
C HIS A 128 -3.41 -1.74 -12.10
N TYR A 129 -2.64 -1.20 -13.05
CA TYR A 129 -3.12 -0.98 -14.41
C TYR A 129 -3.63 -2.28 -15.06
N ILE A 130 -2.86 -3.36 -14.93
CA ILE A 130 -3.24 -4.69 -15.47
C ILE A 130 -4.54 -5.15 -14.82
N ALA A 131 -4.65 -5.09 -13.49
CA ALA A 131 -5.84 -5.52 -12.77
C ALA A 131 -7.07 -4.68 -13.16
N GLU A 132 -6.99 -3.34 -13.16
CA GLU A 132 -8.12 -2.49 -13.54
C GLU A 132 -8.63 -2.79 -14.96
N ASN A 133 -7.72 -3.07 -15.91
CA ASN A 133 -8.13 -3.41 -17.29
C ASN A 133 -8.87 -4.75 -17.35
N ILE A 134 -8.48 -5.75 -16.57
CA ILE A 134 -9.18 -7.05 -16.50
C ILE A 134 -10.57 -6.86 -15.83
N PHE A 135 -10.67 -6.07 -14.78
CA PHE A 135 -11.97 -5.77 -14.14
C PHE A 135 -12.95 -5.02 -15.06
N LYS A 136 -12.47 -4.38 -16.16
CA LYS A 136 -13.35 -3.79 -17.19
C LYS A 136 -14.18 -4.82 -17.94
N GLU A 137 -13.77 -6.10 -17.92
CA GLU A 137 -14.51 -7.22 -18.55
C GLU A 137 -15.79 -7.58 -17.79
N LEU A 138 -15.95 -7.12 -16.55
CA LEU A 138 -17.19 -7.31 -15.81
C LEU A 138 -18.38 -6.63 -16.52
N PRO A 139 -19.56 -7.26 -16.53
CA PRO A 139 -20.77 -6.70 -17.13
C PRO A 139 -21.08 -5.29 -16.66
N LYS A 140 -21.81 -4.51 -17.49
CA LYS A 140 -22.15 -3.11 -17.17
C LYS A 140 -23.08 -2.95 -15.97
N ASP A 141 -23.84 -3.99 -15.63
CA ASP A 141 -24.75 -4.03 -14.48
C ASP A 141 -24.04 -4.45 -13.17
N VAL A 142 -22.74 -4.72 -13.23
CA VAL A 142 -21.89 -4.89 -12.05
C VAL A 142 -21.26 -3.56 -11.68
N SER A 143 -21.57 -3.06 -10.49
CA SER A 143 -20.94 -1.88 -9.92
C SER A 143 -19.50 -2.19 -9.51
N VAL A 144 -18.55 -1.45 -10.07
CA VAL A 144 -17.12 -1.59 -9.74
C VAL A 144 -16.57 -0.24 -9.32
N THR A 145 -16.09 -0.15 -8.07
CA THR A 145 -15.26 0.97 -7.64
C THR A 145 -13.81 0.55 -7.61
N HIS A 146 -12.98 1.16 -8.48
CA HIS A 146 -11.53 1.10 -8.32
C HIS A 146 -11.13 2.12 -7.26
N LEU A 147 -10.82 1.65 -6.06
CA LEU A 147 -10.31 2.50 -5.00
C LEU A 147 -8.80 2.69 -5.22
N ARG A 148 -8.39 3.92 -5.49
CA ARG A 148 -6.99 4.30 -5.71
C ARG A 148 -6.43 5.03 -4.49
N PRO A 149 -5.94 4.31 -3.48
CA PRO A 149 -5.27 4.94 -2.35
C PRO A 149 -3.95 5.59 -2.77
N ALA A 150 -3.58 6.64 -2.04
CA ALA A 150 -2.28 7.26 -2.06
C ALA A 150 -1.20 6.36 -1.42
N SER A 151 0.02 6.86 -1.18
CA SER A 151 1.08 6.12 -0.52
C SER A 151 0.68 5.72 0.90
N PHE A 152 0.82 4.45 1.23
CA PHE A 152 0.48 3.96 2.57
C PHE A 152 1.47 4.49 3.61
N ASP A 153 0.96 5.00 4.72
CA ASP A 153 1.76 5.50 5.84
C ASP A 153 2.69 4.42 6.40
N TYR A 154 2.23 3.16 6.51
CA TYR A 154 3.06 2.06 7.01
C TYR A 154 4.25 1.70 6.11
N ASN A 155 4.31 2.16 4.85
CA ASN A 155 5.49 2.02 4.00
C ASN A 155 6.70 2.77 4.58
N LEU A 156 6.46 3.77 5.43
CA LEU A 156 7.51 4.50 6.14
C LEU A 156 8.32 3.62 7.11
N TYR A 157 7.81 2.44 7.51
CA TYR A 157 8.60 1.47 8.26
C TYR A 157 9.84 0.97 7.51
N ALA A 158 9.84 1.01 6.17
CA ALA A 158 11.01 0.66 5.37
C ALA A 158 12.23 1.56 5.66
N PHE A 159 12.01 2.75 6.22
CA PHE A 159 13.08 3.67 6.60
C PHE A 159 13.54 3.53 8.06
N MET A 160 13.01 2.58 8.82
CA MET A 160 13.28 2.44 10.26
C MET A 160 14.78 2.34 10.57
N ASP A 161 15.51 1.49 9.85
CA ASP A 161 16.95 1.33 10.06
C ASP A 161 17.74 2.59 9.69
N MET A 162 17.32 3.30 8.66
CA MET A 162 17.90 4.60 8.28
C MET A 162 17.67 5.64 9.36
N VAL A 163 16.46 5.70 9.95
CA VAL A 163 16.14 6.60 11.07
C VAL A 163 16.94 6.25 12.31
N LYS A 164 17.19 4.96 12.56
CA LYS A 164 18.05 4.48 13.65
C LYS A 164 19.52 4.80 13.41
N GLY A 165 19.96 4.96 12.17
CA GLY A 165 21.36 5.07 11.78
C GLY A 165 22.07 3.72 11.74
N LYS A 166 21.30 2.65 11.49
CA LYS A 166 21.79 1.26 11.38
C LYS A 166 22.23 0.89 9.96
N GLY A 167 22.81 -0.29 9.83
CA GLY A 167 23.25 -0.86 8.55
C GLY A 167 24.40 -0.07 7.94
N PHE A 168 24.30 0.31 6.67
CA PHE A 168 25.37 1.05 5.98
C PHE A 168 25.61 2.47 6.54
N LEU A 169 24.71 2.99 7.36
CA LEU A 169 24.88 4.24 8.09
C LEU A 169 25.70 4.11 9.38
N GLU A 170 26.03 2.88 9.76
CA GLU A 170 27.02 2.60 10.80
C GLU A 170 28.45 2.74 10.21
N GLY A 171 29.42 3.11 11.01
CA GLY A 171 30.80 3.18 10.58
C GLY A 171 31.19 4.46 9.82
N ILE A 172 32.27 4.38 9.02
CA ILE A 172 32.92 5.54 8.38
C ILE A 172 32.01 6.23 7.35
N ILE A 173 31.32 5.44 6.52
CA ILE A 173 30.44 6.01 5.47
C ILE A 173 29.29 6.80 6.09
N GLY A 174 28.66 6.26 7.13
CA GLY A 174 27.61 6.98 7.86
C GLY A 174 28.14 8.28 8.50
N LYS A 175 29.32 8.22 9.13
CA LYS A 175 29.96 9.41 9.72
C LYS A 175 30.25 10.49 8.68
N LEU A 176 30.71 10.12 7.49
CA LEU A 176 30.93 11.07 6.38
C LEU A 176 29.62 11.70 5.88
N LEU A 177 28.55 10.90 5.75
CA LEU A 177 27.23 11.40 5.39
C LEU A 177 26.68 12.34 6.47
N TYR A 178 26.81 12.00 7.75
CA TYR A 178 26.37 12.85 8.84
C TYR A 178 27.17 14.16 8.90
N MET A 179 28.49 14.09 8.66
CA MET A 179 29.34 15.30 8.54
C MET A 179 28.85 16.21 7.41
N LYS A 180 28.56 15.62 6.24
CA LYS A 180 28.07 16.37 5.07
C LYS A 180 26.74 17.07 5.35
N HIS A 181 25.79 16.40 6.03
CA HIS A 181 24.42 16.87 6.17
C HIS A 181 24.13 17.60 7.50
N TYR A 182 24.88 17.30 8.56
CA TYR A 182 24.70 17.89 9.89
C TYR A 182 25.88 18.77 10.33
N GLY A 183 26.99 18.73 9.59
CA GLY A 183 28.21 19.45 9.92
C GLY A 183 28.89 18.94 11.20
N PHE A 184 30.03 19.58 11.56
CA PHE A 184 30.80 19.19 12.73
C PHE A 184 30.02 19.33 14.05
N LYS A 185 29.20 20.38 14.18
CA LYS A 185 28.34 20.57 15.35
C LYS A 185 27.33 19.43 15.54
N GLY A 186 26.77 18.89 14.44
CA GLY A 186 25.85 17.76 14.50
C GLY A 186 26.55 16.48 14.97
N ILE A 187 27.79 16.25 14.52
CA ILE A 187 28.60 15.10 14.96
C ILE A 187 28.89 15.18 16.45
N ILE A 188 29.33 16.34 16.97
CA ILE A 188 29.57 16.56 18.41
C ILE A 188 28.29 16.30 19.23
N LYS A 189 27.13 16.69 18.72
CA LYS A 189 25.82 16.44 19.36
C LYS A 189 25.31 15.01 19.21
N GLY A 190 26.07 14.12 18.53
CA GLY A 190 25.69 12.72 18.33
C GLY A 190 24.52 12.52 17.34
N TYR A 191 24.32 13.47 16.40
CA TYR A 191 23.26 13.34 15.40
C TYR A 191 23.52 12.10 14.54
N SER A 192 22.49 11.24 14.43
CA SER A 192 22.52 10.00 13.68
C SER A 192 21.15 9.74 13.04
N GLY A 193 21.15 8.96 11.96
CA GLY A 193 19.96 8.71 11.16
C GLY A 193 19.76 9.76 10.07
N ILE A 194 19.37 9.31 8.91
CA ILE A 194 19.08 10.12 7.73
C ILE A 194 18.24 9.23 6.78
N ILE A 195 17.20 9.76 6.21
CA ILE A 195 16.40 9.03 5.21
C ILE A 195 16.98 9.33 3.83
N LEU A 196 17.32 8.29 3.07
CA LEU A 196 17.87 8.39 1.73
C LEU A 196 16.91 7.77 0.73
N SER A 197 16.54 8.53 -0.30
CA SER A 197 15.73 8.03 -1.41
C SER A 197 16.00 8.83 -2.67
N ASN A 198 15.63 8.30 -3.84
CA ASN A 198 15.69 9.03 -5.11
C ASN A 198 14.39 9.83 -5.40
N TYR A 199 13.55 10.03 -4.37
CA TYR A 199 12.60 11.13 -4.28
C TYR A 199 12.91 11.93 -3.00
N GLY A 200 12.70 13.22 -3.00
CA GLY A 200 13.45 14.11 -2.13
C GLY A 200 12.64 15.00 -1.21
N ALA A 201 13.36 15.79 -0.42
CA ALA A 201 12.85 16.57 0.69
C ALA A 201 11.64 17.46 0.35
N THR A 202 11.67 18.07 -0.84
CA THR A 202 10.62 19.01 -1.30
C THR A 202 9.48 18.35 -2.06
N ASP A 203 9.59 17.05 -2.36
CA ASP A 203 8.55 16.33 -3.08
C ASP A 203 7.32 16.14 -2.20
N LYS A 204 6.19 16.62 -2.71
CA LYS A 204 4.91 16.53 -2.02
C LYS A 204 4.21 15.22 -2.39
N ILE A 205 4.00 14.38 -1.41
CA ILE A 205 3.39 13.06 -1.55
C ILE A 205 2.05 13.05 -0.81
N ALA A 206 1.04 12.44 -1.42
CA ALA A 206 -0.20 12.12 -0.74
C ALA A 206 -0.02 10.80 0.03
N TRP A 207 -0.41 10.80 1.30
CA TRP A 207 -0.31 9.66 2.22
C TRP A 207 -1.69 9.21 2.65
N VAL A 208 -1.82 7.94 2.97
CA VAL A 208 -3.09 7.37 3.42
C VAL A 208 -2.91 6.32 4.50
N SER A 209 -3.79 6.38 5.49
CA SER A 209 -3.89 5.37 6.54
C SER A 209 -4.76 4.19 6.10
N PRO A 210 -4.42 2.94 6.48
CA PRO A 210 -5.29 1.78 6.31
C PRO A 210 -6.70 1.97 6.88
N PHE A 211 -6.85 2.75 7.94
CA PHE A 211 -8.14 3.05 8.56
C PHE A 211 -9.04 3.88 7.63
N ASP A 212 -8.49 4.88 6.94
CA ASP A 212 -9.24 5.71 6.00
C ASP A 212 -9.56 4.94 4.71
N ILE A 213 -8.65 4.05 4.26
CA ILE A 213 -8.91 3.13 3.15
C ILE A 213 -10.08 2.20 3.51
N ALA A 214 -10.06 1.57 4.67
CA ALA A 214 -11.13 0.67 5.13
C ALA A 214 -12.46 1.41 5.28
N SER A 215 -12.44 2.69 5.69
CA SER A 215 -13.64 3.54 5.74
C SER A 215 -14.22 3.75 4.36
N ALA A 216 -13.38 4.13 3.40
CA ALA A 216 -13.80 4.36 2.02
C ALA A 216 -14.35 3.08 1.36
N ILE A 217 -13.73 1.91 1.62
CA ILE A 217 -14.24 0.62 1.13
C ILE A 217 -15.62 0.33 1.69
N ALA A 218 -15.83 0.52 3.01
CA ALA A 218 -17.11 0.26 3.65
C ALA A 218 -18.21 1.21 3.14
N GLU A 219 -17.88 2.47 2.87
CA GLU A 219 -18.80 3.42 2.22
C GLU A 219 -19.20 2.93 0.83
N GLU A 220 -18.23 2.51 -0.01
CA GLU A 220 -18.49 2.02 -1.36
C GLU A 220 -19.32 0.73 -1.37
N ILE A 221 -19.14 -0.16 -0.40
CA ILE A 221 -19.97 -1.36 -0.24
C ILE A 221 -21.43 -0.97 0.04
N ASN A 222 -21.68 0.10 0.77
CA ASN A 222 -23.02 0.60 1.11
C ASN A 222 -23.62 1.56 0.06
N ASP A 223 -22.81 2.09 -0.85
CA ASP A 223 -23.25 3.02 -1.88
C ASP A 223 -24.24 2.35 -2.85
N GLN A 224 -25.24 3.10 -3.31
CA GLN A 224 -26.24 2.63 -4.29
C GLN A 224 -25.85 2.90 -5.75
N TYR A 225 -24.66 3.47 -5.97
CA TYR A 225 -24.17 3.77 -7.32
C TYR A 225 -24.09 2.48 -8.16
N VAL A 226 -24.53 2.57 -9.41
CA VAL A 226 -24.42 1.51 -10.41
C VAL A 226 -23.51 1.97 -11.53
N GLY A 227 -22.53 1.15 -11.91
CA GLY A 227 -21.56 1.44 -12.95
C GLY A 227 -20.12 1.31 -12.47
N LYS A 228 -19.18 1.82 -13.27
CA LYS A 228 -17.75 1.75 -12.98
C LYS A 228 -17.24 3.14 -12.63
N LYS A 229 -16.58 3.28 -11.49
CA LYS A 229 -15.98 4.55 -11.04
C LYS A 229 -14.62 4.36 -10.41
N ILE A 230 -13.88 5.46 -10.37
CA ILE A 230 -12.60 5.58 -9.66
C ILE A 230 -12.84 6.45 -8.43
N ARG A 231 -12.27 6.04 -7.30
CA ARG A 231 -12.26 6.83 -6.08
C ARG A 231 -10.84 6.92 -5.53
N TYR A 232 -10.32 8.13 -5.46
CA TYR A 232 -9.07 8.39 -4.77
C TYR A 232 -9.28 8.51 -3.27
N VAL A 233 -8.30 8.02 -2.49
CA VAL A 233 -8.29 8.11 -1.01
C VAL A 233 -6.92 8.55 -0.54
N ALA A 234 -6.89 9.64 0.22
CA ALA A 234 -5.71 10.14 0.90
C ALA A 234 -6.09 10.69 2.27
N SER A 235 -5.18 10.61 3.23
CA SER A 235 -5.36 11.13 4.59
C SER A 235 -4.70 12.49 4.77
N GLU A 236 -3.54 12.69 4.11
CA GLU A 236 -2.75 13.89 4.23
C GLU A 236 -1.79 14.07 3.04
N GLU A 237 -1.39 15.29 2.76
CA GLU A 237 -0.43 15.62 1.71
C GLU A 237 0.71 16.41 2.31
N LEU A 238 1.90 15.80 2.36
CA LEU A 238 3.08 16.34 3.01
C LEU A 238 4.31 16.20 2.13
N THR A 239 5.26 17.11 2.29
CA THR A 239 6.59 16.94 1.73
C THR A 239 7.35 15.85 2.47
N CYS A 240 8.32 15.24 1.81
CA CYS A 240 9.18 14.24 2.43
C CYS A 240 9.92 14.79 3.67
N GLN A 241 10.32 16.09 3.65
CA GLN A 241 10.96 16.70 4.82
C GLN A 241 9.99 16.91 5.99
N GLU A 242 8.72 17.25 5.74
CA GLU A 242 7.70 17.30 6.81
C GLU A 242 7.53 15.93 7.45
N ILE A 243 7.49 14.84 6.65
CA ILE A 243 7.47 13.46 7.14
C ILE A 243 8.70 13.18 8.02
N ALA A 244 9.91 13.50 7.53
CA ALA A 244 11.13 13.29 8.30
C ALA A 244 11.09 14.06 9.64
N THR A 245 10.55 15.28 9.63
CA THR A 245 10.40 16.10 10.84
C THR A 245 9.41 15.47 11.83
N ILE A 246 8.25 15.00 11.35
CA ILE A 246 7.24 14.35 12.18
C ILE A 246 7.80 13.06 12.80
N LEU A 247 8.39 12.18 11.99
CA LEU A 247 8.99 10.93 12.47
C LEU A 247 10.15 11.21 13.42
N GLY A 248 11.02 12.18 13.07
CA GLY A 248 12.15 12.59 13.88
C GLY A 248 11.72 13.09 15.26
N ASN A 249 10.72 13.95 15.34
CA ASN A 249 10.16 14.43 16.60
C ASN A 249 9.64 13.28 17.46
N ALA A 250 8.93 12.33 16.84
CA ALA A 250 8.36 11.19 17.56
C ALA A 250 9.43 10.27 18.19
N VAL A 251 10.62 10.16 17.57
CA VAL A 251 11.72 9.30 18.04
C VAL A 251 12.84 10.07 18.74
N GLY A 252 12.67 11.37 19.05
CA GLY A 252 13.68 12.19 19.70
C GLY A 252 14.82 12.66 18.80
N LYS A 253 14.62 12.68 17.48
CA LYS A 253 15.59 13.15 16.48
C LYS A 253 15.02 14.31 15.64
N PRO A 254 14.72 15.49 16.21
CA PRO A 254 14.07 16.60 15.51
C PRO A 254 14.88 17.15 14.33
N TYR A 255 16.14 16.76 14.24
CA TYR A 255 17.09 17.09 13.16
C TYR A 255 17.03 16.13 11.97
N LEU A 256 16.19 15.07 11.99
CA LEU A 256 16.13 14.07 10.94
C LEU A 256 15.87 14.73 9.58
N LYS A 257 16.63 14.31 8.57
CA LYS A 257 16.55 14.83 7.21
C LYS A 257 16.15 13.74 6.23
N TRP A 258 15.41 14.14 5.21
CA TRP A 258 15.20 13.36 4.01
C TRP A 258 16.11 13.89 2.92
N VAL A 259 16.97 13.05 2.39
CA VAL A 259 18.04 13.44 1.46
C VAL A 259 17.87 12.69 0.14
N LEU A 260 17.88 13.45 -0.94
CA LEU A 260 17.82 12.92 -2.30
C LEU A 260 19.17 12.28 -2.66
N ILE A 261 19.11 11.07 -3.19
CA ILE A 261 20.24 10.34 -3.82
C ILE A 261 19.92 10.10 -5.29
N SER A 262 20.95 9.72 -6.07
CA SER A 262 20.75 9.43 -7.49
C SER A 262 19.97 8.11 -7.71
N ASP A 263 19.31 8.00 -8.88
CA ASP A 263 18.61 6.78 -9.29
C ASP A 263 19.55 5.56 -9.30
N ALA A 264 20.79 5.74 -9.77
CA ALA A 264 21.78 4.66 -9.76
C ALA A 264 22.12 4.19 -8.34
N GLN A 265 22.20 5.10 -7.37
CA GLN A 265 22.42 4.75 -5.97
C GLN A 265 21.23 3.99 -5.40
N MET A 266 20.01 4.41 -5.72
CA MET A 266 18.79 3.76 -5.26
C MET A 266 18.62 2.38 -5.87
N LYS A 267 18.83 2.24 -7.20
CA LYS A 267 18.84 0.92 -7.88
C LYS A 267 19.81 -0.05 -7.20
N ASN A 268 21.05 0.39 -6.96
CA ASN A 268 22.06 -0.42 -6.29
C ASN A 268 21.63 -0.80 -4.86
N ALA A 269 20.93 0.07 -4.15
CA ALA A 269 20.40 -0.26 -2.82
C ALA A 269 19.33 -1.36 -2.90
N PHE A 270 18.41 -1.30 -3.85
CA PHE A 270 17.42 -2.35 -4.07
C PHE A 270 18.05 -3.71 -4.43
N ILE A 271 19.06 -3.72 -5.29
CA ILE A 271 19.79 -4.95 -5.64
C ILE A 271 20.45 -5.56 -4.39
N LYS A 272 21.08 -4.73 -3.54
CA LYS A 272 21.75 -5.18 -2.29
C LYS A 272 20.79 -5.83 -1.31
N ILE A 273 19.55 -5.42 -1.26
CA ILE A 273 18.52 -5.99 -0.37
C ILE A 273 17.75 -7.16 -1.02
N GLY A 274 18.17 -7.61 -2.21
CA GLY A 274 17.69 -8.86 -2.81
C GLY A 274 16.84 -8.72 -4.07
N ALA A 275 16.55 -7.51 -4.55
CA ALA A 275 15.82 -7.32 -5.81
C ALA A 275 16.62 -7.85 -7.00
N SER A 276 15.94 -8.43 -8.00
CA SER A 276 16.53 -8.62 -9.32
C SER A 276 16.78 -7.27 -9.98
N GLU A 277 17.67 -7.20 -10.99
CA GLU A 277 17.93 -5.93 -11.73
C GLU A 277 16.64 -5.31 -12.27
N LYS A 278 15.76 -6.11 -12.87
CA LYS A 278 14.46 -5.68 -13.41
C LYS A 278 13.59 -5.07 -12.30
N ILE A 279 13.48 -5.72 -11.17
CA ILE A 279 12.67 -5.21 -10.04
C ILE A 279 13.27 -3.95 -9.45
N ALA A 280 14.61 -3.88 -9.35
CA ALA A 280 15.30 -2.67 -8.90
C ALA A 280 15.09 -1.49 -9.85
N ASP A 281 15.09 -1.71 -11.18
CA ASP A 281 14.76 -0.70 -12.17
C ASP A 281 13.31 -0.21 -12.00
N GLU A 282 12.36 -1.13 -11.86
CA GLU A 282 10.94 -0.81 -11.72
C GLU A 282 10.64 -0.05 -10.40
N PHE A 283 11.27 -0.41 -9.27
CA PHE A 283 11.16 0.39 -8.04
C PHE A 283 11.78 1.77 -8.18
N THR A 284 12.93 1.86 -8.87
CA THR A 284 13.59 3.14 -9.15
C THR A 284 12.70 4.02 -10.02
N GLU A 285 12.08 3.46 -11.08
CA GLU A 285 11.13 4.16 -11.95
C GLU A 285 9.90 4.67 -11.17
N MET A 286 9.33 3.84 -10.30
CA MET A 286 8.23 4.27 -9.42
C MET A 286 8.62 5.48 -8.59
N ASN A 287 9.80 5.45 -7.97
CA ASN A 287 10.30 6.56 -7.17
C ASN A 287 10.59 7.81 -8.01
N VAL A 288 11.09 7.66 -9.25
CA VAL A 288 11.22 8.78 -10.20
C VAL A 288 9.86 9.41 -10.48
N GLY A 289 8.81 8.59 -10.63
CA GLY A 289 7.43 9.07 -10.76
C GLY A 289 6.93 9.83 -9.51
N MET A 290 7.39 9.45 -8.31
CA MET A 290 7.14 10.21 -7.09
C MET A 290 7.89 11.55 -7.10
N HIS A 291 9.17 11.54 -7.50
CA HIS A 291 10.04 12.72 -7.51
C HIS A 291 9.57 13.80 -8.49
N ASN A 292 9.22 13.42 -9.70
CA ASN A 292 8.76 14.37 -10.72
C ASN A 292 7.25 14.64 -10.68
N GLY A 293 6.53 14.05 -9.74
CA GLY A 293 5.09 14.21 -9.53
C GLY A 293 4.20 13.45 -10.52
N SER A 294 4.77 12.78 -11.52
CA SER A 294 3.99 12.11 -12.57
C SER A 294 3.12 10.96 -12.01
N LEU A 295 3.55 10.29 -10.94
CA LEU A 295 2.79 9.22 -10.30
C LEU A 295 1.47 9.73 -9.67
N PHE A 296 1.45 10.98 -9.21
CA PHE A 296 0.29 11.59 -8.55
C PHE A 296 -0.48 12.57 -9.45
N GLU A 297 -0.12 12.69 -10.73
CA GLU A 297 -0.72 13.67 -11.64
C GLU A 297 -2.25 13.53 -11.71
N ASP A 298 -2.76 12.31 -11.93
CA ASP A 298 -4.21 12.06 -12.00
C ASP A 298 -4.88 12.23 -10.64
N TYR A 299 -4.21 11.84 -9.55
CA TYR A 299 -4.68 12.09 -8.19
C TYR A 299 -4.90 13.58 -7.94
N PHE A 300 -3.94 14.45 -8.25
CA PHE A 300 -4.07 15.88 -8.02
C PHE A 300 -5.11 16.55 -8.90
N LYS A 301 -5.37 16.02 -10.11
CA LYS A 301 -6.47 16.46 -10.98
C LYS A 301 -7.85 16.07 -10.43
N ASN A 302 -7.93 14.90 -9.79
CA ASN A 302 -9.17 14.31 -9.27
C ASN A 302 -9.13 14.21 -7.73
N ARG A 303 -8.42 15.12 -7.09
CA ARG A 303 -8.19 15.15 -5.64
C ARG A 303 -9.52 15.09 -4.88
N PRO A 304 -9.67 14.20 -3.87
CA PRO A 304 -10.87 14.18 -3.05
C PRO A 304 -11.04 15.51 -2.31
N SER A 305 -12.26 16.01 -2.24
CA SER A 305 -12.60 17.27 -1.55
C SER A 305 -12.39 17.17 -0.04
N ILE A 306 -12.50 15.95 0.51
CA ILE A 306 -12.29 15.65 1.93
C ILE A 306 -11.21 14.60 2.03
N LEU A 307 -10.14 14.92 2.75
CA LEU A 307 -9.09 13.97 3.10
C LEU A 307 -9.49 13.18 4.35
N GLY A 308 -8.92 11.98 4.49
CA GLY A 308 -9.15 11.11 5.63
C GLY A 308 -8.76 11.73 6.97
N SER A 309 -9.21 11.12 8.04
CA SER A 309 -9.10 11.66 9.40
C SER A 309 -7.79 11.29 10.12
N VAL A 310 -7.20 10.15 9.77
CA VAL A 310 -5.98 9.64 10.43
C VAL A 310 -4.74 10.30 9.82
N LYS A 311 -3.97 11.00 10.64
CA LYS A 311 -2.85 11.80 10.18
C LYS A 311 -1.50 11.09 10.39
N ILE A 312 -0.47 11.53 9.68
CA ILE A 312 0.90 11.00 9.85
C ILE A 312 1.40 11.14 11.29
N ASN A 313 0.94 12.17 12.02
CA ASN A 313 1.24 12.29 13.45
C ASN A 313 0.69 11.11 14.29
N ASP A 314 -0.43 10.51 13.90
CA ASP A 314 -0.97 9.33 14.59
C ASP A 314 -0.14 8.09 14.26
N PHE A 315 0.21 7.90 12.99
CA PHE A 315 1.16 6.86 12.58
C PHE A 315 2.54 7.00 13.24
N ALA A 316 3.04 8.24 13.41
CA ALA A 316 4.34 8.49 14.04
C ALA A 316 4.40 8.01 15.51
N LYS A 317 3.27 7.96 16.22
CA LYS A 317 3.20 7.36 17.57
C LYS A 317 3.46 5.86 17.52
N GLU A 318 2.85 5.15 16.56
CA GLU A 318 3.08 3.71 16.35
C GLU A 318 4.51 3.45 15.87
N PHE A 319 5.02 4.29 14.97
CA PHE A 319 6.40 4.24 14.50
C PHE A 319 7.38 4.37 15.66
N ALA A 320 7.14 5.30 16.59
CA ALA A 320 7.99 5.50 17.77
C ALA A 320 7.96 4.31 18.74
N LEU A 321 6.82 3.63 18.90
CA LEU A 321 6.75 2.39 19.69
C LEU A 321 7.64 1.31 19.07
N LYS A 322 7.50 1.02 17.77
CA LYS A 322 8.33 0.03 17.07
C LYS A 322 9.82 0.42 17.02
N TYR A 323 10.11 1.73 17.00
CA TYR A 323 11.48 2.23 17.08
C TYR A 323 12.18 1.84 18.38
N LYS A 324 11.45 1.76 19.48
CA LYS A 324 11.97 1.41 20.82
C LYS A 324 12.09 -0.11 21.01
N GLU A 325 11.25 -0.90 20.35
CA GLU A 325 11.20 -2.36 20.49
C GLU A 325 12.34 -3.09 19.76
N GLN A 326 12.91 -2.51 18.72
CA GLN A 326 14.01 -3.06 17.91
C GLN A 326 15.37 -2.43 18.28
#